data_90c5c424d0825699998ebebe1f297a9a
#
_entry.id   90c5c424d0825699998ebebe1f297a9a
#
_cell.length_a   1.000
_cell.length_b   1.000
_cell.length_c   1.000
_cell.angle_alpha   90.00
_cell.angle_beta   90.00
_cell.angle_gamma   90.00
#
_symmetry.space_group_name_H-M   'P 1'
#
loop_
_entity.id
_entity.type
_entity.pdbx_description
1 polymer ?
#
loop_
_entity_poly.entity_id
_entity_poly.type
_entity_poly.pdbx_seq_one_letter_code
_entity_poly.pdbx_strand_id
1 'polypeptide(L)'
;MTRIAYEIKHQYPQLILGVLVNWDGVASLAVADAVHADFVRVEHLFTGANVTSAGILEGQCVEIAALRKRIRSKVPVYADIQEVHGIPLGGKPIDDAAWEAVHEAFADGLFVSGKSKEESLEMIHAVRKKLPDTPVILGGGANGENIEELLQYYDGVSVATWVKNGNMKNPIDPKRAEIFMSSVQKAREKKRGRS
;
A
#
# COMPACT_ATOMS: atom_id res chain seq x y z
N MET A 1 -3.95 12.67 14.25
CA MET A 1 -3.90 12.41 12.80
C MET A 1 -5.02 13.11 12.03
N THR A 2 -6.29 12.99 12.41
CA THR A 2 -7.45 13.59 11.72
C THR A 2 -7.24 15.08 11.40
N ARG A 3 -6.81 15.91 12.39
CA ARG A 3 -6.56 17.34 12.16
C ARG A 3 -5.52 17.61 11.07
N ILE A 4 -4.41 16.87 11.08
CA ILE A 4 -3.33 17.03 10.07
C ILE A 4 -3.83 16.61 8.69
N ALA A 5 -4.49 15.45 8.59
CA ALA A 5 -5.02 14.94 7.33
C ALA A 5 -6.10 15.88 6.75
N TYR A 6 -6.96 16.44 7.60
CA TYR A 6 -7.96 17.44 7.21
C TYR A 6 -7.30 18.69 6.61
N GLU A 7 -6.29 19.25 7.29
CA GLU A 7 -5.59 20.45 6.82
C GLU A 7 -4.89 20.20 5.49
N ILE A 8 -4.26 19.03 5.32
CA ILE A 8 -3.60 18.64 4.05
C ILE A 8 -4.66 18.58 2.93
N LYS A 9 -5.77 17.88 3.16
CA LYS A 9 -6.83 17.73 2.14
C LYS A 9 -7.48 19.06 1.78
N HIS A 10 -7.60 19.95 2.76
CA HIS A 10 -8.16 21.28 2.57
C HIS A 10 -7.21 22.22 1.79
N GLN A 11 -5.91 22.21 2.13
CA GLN A 11 -4.92 23.06 1.47
C GLN A 11 -4.53 22.55 0.08
N TYR A 12 -4.58 21.23 -0.12
CA TYR A 12 -4.15 20.57 -1.35
C TYR A 12 -5.22 19.59 -1.85
N PRO A 13 -6.40 20.06 -2.27
CA PRO A 13 -7.52 19.19 -2.64
C PRO A 13 -7.22 18.28 -3.86
N GLN A 14 -6.22 18.64 -4.67
CA GLN A 14 -5.78 17.85 -5.82
C GLN A 14 -4.91 16.65 -5.43
N LEU A 15 -4.38 16.59 -4.21
CA LEU A 15 -3.59 15.46 -3.75
C LEU A 15 -4.49 14.24 -3.47
N ILE A 16 -4.05 13.09 -3.94
CA ILE A 16 -4.61 11.81 -3.51
C ILE A 16 -4.07 11.51 -2.13
N LEU A 17 -4.93 11.56 -1.13
CA LEU A 17 -4.56 11.38 0.27
C LEU A 17 -4.92 9.97 0.74
N GLY A 18 -3.91 9.19 1.11
CA GLY A 18 -4.08 7.94 1.83
C GLY A 18 -3.86 8.10 3.34
N VAL A 19 -4.58 7.34 4.14
CA VAL A 19 -4.43 7.33 5.60
C VAL A 19 -3.96 5.96 6.07
N LEU A 20 -2.97 5.96 6.95
CA LEU A 20 -2.49 4.79 7.67
C LEU A 20 -2.29 5.17 9.15
N VAL A 21 -3.03 4.54 10.05
CA VAL A 21 -2.74 4.52 11.48
C VAL A 21 -2.05 3.19 11.75
N ASN A 22 -0.77 3.27 12.10
CA ASN A 22 0.07 2.09 12.21
C ASN A 22 -0.57 1.02 13.12
N TRP A 23 -0.71 -0.20 12.60
CA TRP A 23 -1.29 -1.38 13.24
C TRP A 23 -2.76 -1.27 13.68
N ASP A 24 -3.47 -0.22 13.27
CA ASP A 24 -4.90 -0.05 13.57
C ASP A 24 -5.68 0.30 12.30
N GLY A 25 -6.17 -0.73 11.62
CA GLY A 25 -6.95 -0.58 10.39
C GLY A 25 -8.33 0.05 10.64
N VAL A 26 -8.92 -0.19 11.80
CA VAL A 26 -10.23 0.40 12.18
C VAL A 26 -10.08 1.90 12.37
N ALA A 27 -9.05 2.35 13.12
CA ALA A 27 -8.74 3.76 13.25
C ALA A 27 -8.33 4.40 11.92
N SER A 28 -7.60 3.66 11.07
CA SER A 28 -7.24 4.13 9.71
C SER A 28 -8.48 4.48 8.89
N LEU A 29 -9.46 3.58 8.85
CA LEU A 29 -10.72 3.79 8.13
C LEU A 29 -11.54 4.95 8.75
N ALA A 30 -11.64 5.00 10.08
CA ALA A 30 -12.37 6.08 10.76
C ALA A 30 -11.79 7.47 10.46
N VAL A 31 -10.45 7.60 10.49
CA VAL A 31 -9.78 8.86 10.17
C VAL A 31 -9.95 9.19 8.68
N ALA A 32 -9.76 8.20 7.78
CA ALA A 32 -9.89 8.41 6.35
C ALA A 32 -11.28 8.90 5.95
N ASP A 33 -12.33 8.29 6.51
CA ASP A 33 -13.71 8.68 6.26
C ASP A 33 -14.00 10.10 6.79
N ALA A 34 -13.55 10.42 8.01
CA ALA A 34 -13.77 11.71 8.65
C ALA A 34 -13.11 12.89 7.91
N VAL A 35 -12.06 12.64 7.12
CA VAL A 35 -11.33 13.69 6.37
C VAL A 35 -11.57 13.59 4.86
N HIS A 36 -12.45 12.71 4.42
CA HIS A 36 -12.69 12.42 2.99
C HIS A 36 -11.39 12.08 2.24
N ALA A 37 -10.56 11.23 2.83
CA ALA A 37 -9.37 10.71 2.18
C ALA A 37 -9.74 9.82 0.98
N ASP A 38 -8.82 9.70 0.03
CA ASP A 38 -9.08 8.97 -1.22
C ASP A 38 -8.91 7.46 -1.05
N PHE A 39 -8.13 7.00 -0.06
CA PHE A 39 -8.00 5.58 0.30
C PHE A 39 -7.49 5.42 1.73
N VAL A 40 -7.62 4.21 2.26
CA VAL A 40 -6.97 3.78 3.49
C VAL A 40 -6.03 2.61 3.20
N ARG A 41 -4.83 2.64 3.79
CA ARG A 41 -3.90 1.50 3.81
C ARG A 41 -4.04 0.78 5.14
N VAL A 42 -4.18 -0.54 5.09
CA VAL A 42 -4.20 -1.42 6.26
C VAL A 42 -2.97 -2.31 6.22
N GLU A 43 -2.01 -2.00 7.08
CA GLU A 43 -0.75 -2.69 7.22
C GLU A 43 -0.88 -3.80 8.26
N HIS A 44 -0.31 -4.99 8.00
CA HIS A 44 -0.22 -6.19 8.84
C HIS A 44 -1.53 -6.88 9.24
N LEU A 45 -2.62 -6.14 9.32
CA LEU A 45 -3.77 -6.51 10.14
C LEU A 45 -5.03 -6.79 9.31
N PHE A 46 -4.91 -6.95 8.01
CA PHE A 46 -6.09 -7.11 7.17
C PHE A 46 -6.62 -8.54 7.19
N THR A 47 -5.76 -9.54 6.97
CA THR A 47 -6.11 -10.97 7.06
C THR A 47 -5.05 -11.74 7.83
N GLY A 48 -5.46 -12.83 8.51
CA GLY A 48 -4.56 -13.72 9.24
C GLY A 48 -4.01 -13.13 10.52
N ALA A 49 -2.83 -13.60 10.92
CA ALA A 49 -2.10 -13.12 12.09
C ALA A 49 -0.60 -13.09 11.83
N ASN A 50 0.10 -12.14 12.46
CA ASN A 50 1.55 -12.00 12.38
C ASN A 50 2.19 -11.94 13.78
N VAL A 51 3.37 -12.54 13.92
CA VAL A 51 4.24 -12.33 15.09
C VAL A 51 5.15 -11.14 14.80
N THR A 52 5.12 -10.14 15.65
CA THR A 52 5.91 -8.92 15.55
C THR A 52 6.64 -8.63 16.85
N SER A 53 7.42 -7.56 16.92
CA SER A 53 8.02 -7.08 18.19
C SER A 53 6.98 -6.65 19.24
N ALA A 54 5.74 -6.38 18.81
CA ALA A 54 4.61 -6.07 19.70
C ALA A 54 3.81 -7.31 20.14
N GLY A 55 4.22 -8.52 19.73
CA GLY A 55 3.53 -9.77 19.98
C GLY A 55 2.75 -10.27 18.77
N ILE A 56 1.65 -10.97 19.00
CA ILE A 56 0.76 -11.47 17.96
C ILE A 56 -0.23 -10.37 17.60
N LEU A 57 -0.27 -10.03 16.33
CA LEU A 57 -1.24 -9.10 15.75
C LEU A 57 -2.20 -9.89 14.85
N GLU A 58 -3.48 -9.82 15.15
CA GLU A 58 -4.55 -10.48 14.39
C GLU A 58 -5.11 -9.57 13.31
N GLY A 59 -5.64 -10.17 12.24
CA GLY A 59 -6.29 -9.43 11.17
C GLY A 59 -7.57 -8.74 11.64
N GLN A 60 -7.81 -7.53 11.14
CA GLN A 60 -8.97 -6.70 11.51
C GLN A 60 -10.03 -6.59 10.39
N CYS A 61 -10.01 -7.48 9.42
CA CYS A 61 -10.92 -7.39 8.27
C CYS A 61 -12.40 -7.38 8.67
N VAL A 62 -12.78 -8.15 9.69
CA VAL A 62 -14.17 -8.22 10.19
C VAL A 62 -14.59 -6.89 10.82
N GLU A 63 -13.75 -6.32 11.67
CA GLU A 63 -13.99 -5.03 12.35
C GLU A 63 -14.01 -3.88 11.36
N ILE A 64 -13.10 -3.88 10.38
CA ILE A 64 -13.05 -2.89 9.31
C ILE A 64 -14.32 -2.96 8.47
N ALA A 65 -14.75 -4.14 8.04
CA ALA A 65 -15.97 -4.32 7.27
C ALA A 65 -17.22 -3.90 8.07
N ALA A 66 -17.30 -4.24 9.36
CA ALA A 66 -18.38 -3.81 10.24
C ALA A 66 -18.43 -2.29 10.42
N LEU A 67 -17.28 -1.64 10.62
CA LEU A 67 -17.19 -0.18 10.69
C LEU A 67 -17.61 0.45 9.36
N ARG A 68 -17.03 -0.02 8.24
CA ARG A 68 -17.33 0.47 6.87
C ARG A 68 -18.83 0.47 6.61
N LYS A 69 -19.53 -0.62 6.96
CA LYS A 69 -20.98 -0.75 6.84
C LYS A 69 -21.72 0.24 7.76
N ARG A 70 -21.32 0.33 9.04
CA ARG A 70 -21.96 1.16 10.05
C ARG A 70 -21.93 2.65 9.70
N ILE A 71 -20.77 3.16 9.25
CA ILE A 71 -20.61 4.57 8.87
C ILE A 71 -20.92 4.83 7.39
N ARG A 72 -21.26 3.78 6.62
CA ARG A 72 -21.51 3.83 5.17
C ARG A 72 -20.35 4.41 4.36
N SER A 73 -19.12 4.16 4.81
CA SER A 73 -17.92 4.68 4.15
C SER A 73 -17.79 4.15 2.72
N LYS A 74 -17.38 5.03 1.82
CA LYS A 74 -17.01 4.71 0.43
C LYS A 74 -15.52 4.74 0.20
N VAL A 75 -14.72 5.00 1.24
CA VAL A 75 -13.26 5.05 1.14
C VAL A 75 -12.73 3.66 0.78
N PRO A 76 -11.95 3.54 -0.31
CA PRO A 76 -11.32 2.28 -0.70
C PRO A 76 -10.33 1.80 0.34
N VAL A 77 -10.32 0.47 0.59
CA VAL A 77 -9.43 -0.19 1.54
C VAL A 77 -8.36 -0.96 0.79
N TYR A 78 -7.10 -0.56 0.96
CA TYR A 78 -5.94 -1.21 0.37
C TYR A 78 -5.18 -1.98 1.45
N ALA A 79 -4.98 -3.27 1.22
CA ALA A 79 -4.40 -4.19 2.19
C ALA A 79 -2.94 -4.53 1.87
N ASP A 80 -2.07 -4.49 2.87
CA ASP A 80 -0.76 -5.13 2.80
C ASP A 80 -0.93 -6.65 2.90
N ILE A 81 -0.35 -7.39 1.95
CA ILE A 81 -0.49 -8.85 1.89
C ILE A 81 0.63 -9.56 2.63
N GLN A 82 1.86 -9.11 2.43
CA GLN A 82 3.02 -9.58 3.18
C GLN A 82 3.81 -8.37 3.65
N GLU A 83 4.04 -8.33 4.94
CA GLU A 83 4.72 -7.23 5.58
C GLU A 83 6.10 -7.66 6.07
N VAL A 84 7.10 -6.84 5.77
CA VAL A 84 8.51 -7.18 6.02
C VAL A 84 8.90 -7.17 7.52
N HIS A 85 8.08 -6.57 8.38
CA HIS A 85 8.34 -6.43 9.82
C HIS A 85 7.62 -7.49 10.68
N GLY A 86 6.83 -8.37 10.06
CA GLY A 86 6.11 -9.44 10.74
C GLY A 86 6.43 -10.82 10.16
N ILE A 87 6.25 -11.86 10.97
CA ILE A 87 6.32 -13.24 10.55
C ILE A 87 4.90 -13.79 10.54
N PRO A 88 4.34 -14.14 9.37
CA PRO A 88 2.97 -14.63 9.30
C PRO A 88 2.84 -16.00 10.00
N LEU A 89 1.78 -16.16 10.78
CA LEU A 89 1.38 -17.46 11.30
C LEU A 89 0.60 -18.21 10.23
N GLY A 90 1.11 -19.38 9.82
CA GLY A 90 0.49 -20.17 8.76
C GLY A 90 0.62 -19.49 7.39
N GLY A 91 1.87 -19.16 6.99
CA GLY A 91 2.15 -18.50 5.72
C GLY A 91 1.53 -19.21 4.51
N LYS A 92 0.94 -18.44 3.61
CA LYS A 92 0.34 -18.89 2.36
C LYS A 92 1.14 -18.36 1.18
N PRO A 93 1.04 -18.98 -0.02
CA PRO A 93 1.50 -18.37 -1.25
C PRO A 93 0.91 -16.96 -1.41
N ILE A 94 1.70 -16.04 -1.96
CA ILE A 94 1.32 -14.63 -2.07
C ILE A 94 0.03 -14.42 -2.88
N ASP A 95 -0.17 -15.22 -3.90
CA ASP A 95 -1.33 -15.16 -4.79
C ASP A 95 -2.62 -15.66 -4.09
N ASP A 96 -2.51 -16.67 -3.21
CA ASP A 96 -3.62 -17.14 -2.38
C ASP A 96 -4.00 -16.09 -1.33
N ALA A 97 -3.01 -15.54 -0.63
CA ALA A 97 -3.23 -14.49 0.36
C ALA A 97 -3.84 -13.23 -0.27
N ALA A 98 -3.37 -12.85 -1.47
CA ALA A 98 -3.93 -11.72 -2.22
C ALA A 98 -5.38 -11.98 -2.64
N TRP A 99 -5.68 -13.18 -3.11
CA TRP A 99 -7.03 -13.58 -3.51
C TRP A 99 -8.01 -13.51 -2.33
N GLU A 100 -7.63 -14.06 -1.18
CA GLU A 100 -8.43 -13.98 0.06
C GLU A 100 -8.68 -12.53 0.48
N ALA A 101 -7.64 -11.68 0.46
CA ALA A 101 -7.78 -10.29 0.84
C ALA A 101 -8.85 -9.57 -0.01
N VAL A 102 -8.91 -9.85 -1.30
CA VAL A 102 -9.88 -9.24 -2.21
C VAL A 102 -11.27 -9.86 -2.07
N HIS A 103 -11.38 -11.21 -2.10
CA HIS A 103 -12.66 -11.88 -2.23
C HIS A 103 -13.33 -12.22 -0.90
N GLU A 104 -12.55 -12.47 0.15
CA GLU A 104 -13.09 -12.86 1.45
C GLU A 104 -13.03 -11.70 2.47
N ALA A 105 -12.02 -10.82 2.36
CA ALA A 105 -11.86 -9.69 3.25
C ALA A 105 -12.23 -8.33 2.62
N PHE A 106 -12.66 -8.32 1.35
CA PHE A 106 -13.20 -7.16 0.64
C PHE A 106 -12.23 -5.98 0.50
N ALA A 107 -10.94 -6.27 0.28
CA ALA A 107 -9.97 -5.24 -0.12
C ALA A 107 -10.29 -4.70 -1.51
N ASP A 108 -10.22 -3.38 -1.67
CA ASP A 108 -10.41 -2.71 -2.97
C ASP A 108 -9.09 -2.64 -3.77
N GLY A 109 -7.96 -2.86 -3.12
CA GLY A 109 -6.62 -2.90 -3.70
C GLY A 109 -5.59 -3.47 -2.75
N LEU A 110 -4.37 -3.65 -3.22
CA LEU A 110 -3.32 -4.34 -2.50
C LEU A 110 -2.03 -3.53 -2.44
N PHE A 111 -1.27 -3.70 -1.37
CA PHE A 111 0.14 -3.36 -1.28
C PHE A 111 0.96 -4.65 -1.25
N VAL A 112 1.87 -4.80 -2.21
CA VAL A 112 2.72 -5.99 -2.35
C VAL A 112 4.16 -5.56 -2.55
N SER A 113 5.08 -6.09 -1.77
CA SER A 113 6.52 -5.87 -1.96
C SER A 113 7.34 -7.00 -1.37
N GLY A 114 8.35 -7.44 -2.10
CA GLY A 114 9.38 -8.34 -1.63
C GLY A 114 10.56 -7.60 -0.98
N LYS A 115 11.52 -8.36 -0.48
CA LYS A 115 12.76 -7.83 0.12
C LYS A 115 13.77 -7.36 -0.93
N SER A 116 13.58 -7.75 -2.19
CA SER A 116 14.37 -7.32 -3.33
C SER A 116 13.48 -6.96 -4.53
N LYS A 117 14.07 -6.39 -5.58
CA LYS A 117 13.39 -6.12 -6.85
C LYS A 117 12.89 -7.42 -7.49
N GLU A 118 13.73 -8.43 -7.51
CA GLU A 118 13.46 -9.74 -8.11
C GLU A 118 12.28 -10.42 -7.39
N GLU A 119 12.30 -10.46 -6.06
CA GLU A 119 11.20 -11.00 -5.27
C GLU A 119 9.90 -10.21 -5.48
N SER A 120 9.98 -8.87 -5.58
CA SER A 120 8.81 -8.05 -5.89
C SER A 120 8.22 -8.36 -7.27
N LEU A 121 9.08 -8.63 -8.28
CA LEU A 121 8.63 -9.05 -9.60
C LEU A 121 7.98 -10.43 -9.59
N GLU A 122 8.55 -11.39 -8.88
CA GLU A 122 7.97 -12.73 -8.71
C GLU A 122 6.59 -12.65 -8.05
N MET A 123 6.48 -11.89 -6.97
CA MET A 123 5.22 -11.68 -6.24
C MET A 123 4.15 -11.04 -7.12
N ILE A 124 4.47 -9.94 -7.81
CA ILE A 124 3.47 -9.27 -8.64
C ILE A 124 3.01 -10.14 -9.81
N HIS A 125 3.90 -10.90 -10.41
CA HIS A 125 3.55 -11.83 -11.47
C HIS A 125 2.61 -12.95 -10.96
N ALA A 126 2.83 -13.48 -9.76
CA ALA A 126 1.95 -14.46 -9.15
C ALA A 126 0.57 -13.85 -8.86
N VAL A 127 0.52 -12.67 -8.24
CA VAL A 127 -0.74 -11.95 -7.95
C VAL A 127 -1.52 -11.63 -9.22
N ARG A 128 -0.87 -11.12 -10.27
CA ARG A 128 -1.52 -10.75 -11.54
C ARG A 128 -2.16 -11.94 -12.27
N LYS A 129 -1.67 -13.16 -12.10
CA LYS A 129 -2.29 -14.37 -12.66
C LYS A 129 -3.68 -14.63 -12.09
N LYS A 130 -3.91 -14.33 -10.80
CA LYS A 130 -5.21 -14.54 -10.13
C LYS A 130 -6.07 -13.28 -10.11
N LEU A 131 -5.44 -12.12 -10.06
CA LEU A 131 -6.08 -10.82 -9.86
C LEU A 131 -5.58 -9.82 -10.93
N PRO A 132 -5.92 -10.02 -12.21
CA PRO A 132 -5.41 -9.17 -13.31
C PRO A 132 -5.85 -7.70 -13.18
N ASP A 133 -7.06 -7.46 -12.69
CA ASP A 133 -7.70 -6.13 -12.68
C ASP A 133 -7.65 -5.42 -11.31
N THR A 134 -7.19 -6.12 -10.26
CA THR A 134 -7.10 -5.52 -8.92
C THR A 134 -5.96 -4.51 -8.86
N PRO A 135 -6.18 -3.28 -8.36
CA PRO A 135 -5.10 -2.32 -8.16
C PRO A 135 -4.04 -2.85 -7.20
N VAL A 136 -2.77 -2.86 -7.63
CA VAL A 136 -1.64 -3.30 -6.80
C VAL A 136 -0.56 -2.24 -6.76
N ILE A 137 -0.24 -1.80 -5.55
CA ILE A 137 0.78 -0.79 -5.28
C ILE A 137 2.04 -1.46 -4.74
N LEU A 138 3.21 -1.09 -5.24
CA LEU A 138 4.48 -1.49 -4.65
C LEU A 138 4.64 -0.82 -3.28
N GLY A 139 4.63 -1.62 -2.21
CA GLY A 139 4.58 -1.14 -0.82
C GLY A 139 5.90 -0.59 -0.28
N GLY A 140 7.04 -0.93 -0.90
CA GLY A 140 8.38 -0.53 -0.46
C GLY A 140 9.48 -0.95 -1.42
N GLY A 141 10.74 -0.67 -1.08
CA GLY A 141 11.90 -1.05 -1.86
C GLY A 141 12.14 -0.27 -3.16
N ALA A 142 11.29 0.70 -3.48
CA ALA A 142 11.41 1.53 -4.67
C ALA A 142 12.56 2.54 -4.57
N ASN A 143 13.27 2.71 -5.68
CA ASN A 143 14.32 3.70 -5.87
C ASN A 143 14.36 4.21 -7.31
N GLY A 144 15.19 5.20 -7.59
CA GLY A 144 15.30 5.80 -8.94
C GLY A 144 15.79 4.85 -10.03
N GLU A 145 16.43 3.73 -9.67
CA GLU A 145 17.02 2.78 -10.62
C GLU A 145 16.06 1.63 -10.97
N ASN A 146 15.24 1.18 -10.00
CA ASN A 146 14.37 0.01 -10.19
C ASN A 146 12.93 0.35 -10.57
N ILE A 147 12.48 1.59 -10.32
CA ILE A 147 11.06 1.94 -10.42
C ILE A 147 10.54 1.93 -11.86
N GLU A 148 11.38 2.21 -12.86
CA GLU A 148 10.96 2.18 -14.26
C GLU A 148 10.51 0.78 -14.68
N GLU A 149 11.21 -0.26 -14.22
CA GLU A 149 10.87 -1.65 -14.50
C GLU A 149 9.63 -2.10 -13.68
N LEU A 150 9.65 -1.85 -12.37
CA LEU A 150 8.58 -2.29 -11.45
C LEU A 150 7.21 -1.70 -11.83
N LEU A 151 7.14 -0.44 -12.23
CA LEU A 151 5.87 0.19 -12.65
C LEU A 151 5.29 -0.34 -13.97
N GLN A 152 5.99 -1.24 -14.68
CA GLN A 152 5.37 -1.95 -15.80
C GLN A 152 4.30 -2.94 -15.31
N TYR A 153 4.40 -3.42 -14.07
CA TYR A 153 3.55 -4.45 -13.48
C TYR A 153 2.68 -3.94 -12.33
N TYR A 154 3.16 -2.92 -11.60
CA TYR A 154 2.42 -2.26 -10.53
C TYR A 154 1.62 -1.05 -11.05
N ASP A 155 0.52 -0.71 -10.36
CA ASP A 155 -0.31 0.45 -10.69
C ASP A 155 0.14 1.72 -9.98
N GLY A 156 0.88 1.55 -8.90
CA GLY A 156 1.42 2.65 -8.12
C GLY A 156 2.62 2.22 -7.27
N VAL A 157 3.18 3.17 -6.54
CA VAL A 157 4.37 2.95 -5.72
C VAL A 157 4.36 3.82 -4.47
N SER A 158 4.81 3.24 -3.35
CA SER A 158 5.17 3.96 -2.13
C SER A 158 6.68 4.09 -2.04
N VAL A 159 7.20 5.30 -1.90
CA VAL A 159 8.62 5.58 -1.71
C VAL A 159 8.84 6.49 -0.50
N ALA A 160 9.77 6.12 0.35
CA ALA A 160 10.10 6.92 1.53
C ALA A 160 11.60 6.98 1.79
N THR A 161 12.21 5.87 2.19
CA THR A 161 13.61 5.80 2.65
C THR A 161 14.60 6.29 1.60
N TRP A 162 14.38 5.94 0.33
CA TRP A 162 15.31 6.33 -0.74
C TRP A 162 15.32 7.84 -0.98
N VAL A 163 14.18 8.51 -1.04
CA VAL A 163 14.10 9.98 -1.22
C VAL A 163 14.57 10.76 0.02
N LYS A 164 14.82 10.06 1.12
CA LYS A 164 15.37 10.57 2.38
C LYS A 164 16.81 10.13 2.63
N ASN A 165 17.58 9.84 1.59
CA ASN A 165 18.98 9.43 1.73
C ASN A 165 19.21 8.21 2.63
N GLY A 166 18.32 7.20 2.56
CA GLY A 166 18.46 5.96 3.31
C GLY A 166 18.08 6.04 4.80
N ASN A 167 17.64 7.20 5.31
CA ASN A 167 17.25 7.37 6.70
C ASN A 167 15.90 8.10 6.81
N MET A 168 14.92 7.43 7.42
CA MET A 168 13.57 7.96 7.59
C MET A 168 13.48 9.26 8.39
N LYS A 169 14.51 9.56 9.23
CA LYS A 169 14.58 10.81 10.02
C LYS A 169 15.02 12.02 9.20
N ASN A 170 15.63 11.79 8.04
CA ASN A 170 16.05 12.87 7.17
C ASN A 170 14.84 13.56 6.49
N PRO A 171 14.96 14.83 6.13
CA PRO A 171 14.01 15.47 5.21
C PRO A 171 14.08 14.81 3.83
N ILE A 172 13.07 15.05 3.01
CA ILE A 172 13.08 14.64 1.61
C ILE A 172 14.19 15.42 0.88
N ASP A 173 15.03 14.71 0.14
CA ASP A 173 16.04 15.30 -0.75
C ASP A 173 15.36 15.64 -2.10
N PRO A 174 15.28 16.93 -2.46
CA PRO A 174 14.62 17.36 -3.69
C PRO A 174 15.21 16.74 -4.96
N LYS A 175 16.56 16.59 -5.01
CA LYS A 175 17.24 16.00 -6.17
C LYS A 175 16.87 14.53 -6.34
N ARG A 176 16.81 13.77 -5.26
CA ARG A 176 16.36 12.38 -5.31
C ARG A 176 14.90 12.28 -5.67
N ALA A 177 14.05 13.16 -5.17
CA ALA A 177 12.65 13.21 -5.56
C ALA A 177 12.49 13.49 -7.07
N GLU A 178 13.26 14.41 -7.61
CA GLU A 178 13.32 14.72 -9.07
C GLU A 178 13.75 13.49 -9.90
N ILE A 179 14.84 12.83 -9.50
CA ILE A 179 15.33 11.62 -10.17
C ILE A 179 14.24 10.54 -10.16
N PHE A 180 13.62 10.32 -8.99
CA PHE A 180 12.54 9.34 -8.85
C PHE A 180 11.36 9.64 -9.77
N MET A 181 10.89 10.88 -9.76
CA MET A 181 9.76 11.30 -10.60
C MET A 181 10.07 11.25 -12.09
N SER A 182 11.31 11.52 -12.49
CA SER A 182 11.76 11.32 -13.87
C SER A 182 11.67 9.86 -14.30
N SER A 183 12.11 8.93 -13.45
CA SER A 183 11.99 7.49 -13.71
C SER A 183 10.53 7.01 -13.75
N VAL A 184 9.67 7.55 -12.88
CA VAL A 184 8.22 7.31 -12.91
C VAL A 184 7.60 7.80 -14.21
N GLN A 185 7.99 8.98 -14.69
CA GLN A 185 7.47 9.52 -15.95
C GLN A 185 7.85 8.64 -17.14
N LYS A 186 9.10 8.20 -17.23
CA LYS A 186 9.56 7.25 -18.25
C LYS A 186 8.76 5.94 -18.21
N ALA A 187 8.51 5.41 -17.01
CA ALA A 187 7.69 4.20 -16.86
C ALA A 187 6.27 4.38 -17.40
N ARG A 188 5.64 5.54 -17.12
CA ARG A 188 4.29 5.88 -17.61
C ARG A 188 4.24 6.00 -19.14
N GLU A 189 5.22 6.65 -19.74
CA GLU A 189 5.32 6.79 -21.19
C GLU A 189 5.46 5.41 -21.85
N LYS A 190 6.32 4.56 -21.32
CA LYS A 190 6.53 3.18 -21.80
C LYS A 190 5.27 2.32 -21.68
N LYS A 191 4.49 2.48 -20.60
CA LYS A 191 3.22 1.76 -20.40
C LYS A 191 2.15 2.22 -21.41
N ARG A 192 2.05 3.53 -21.66
CA ARG A 192 1.12 4.11 -22.67
C ARG A 192 1.44 3.69 -24.10
N GLY A 193 2.70 3.52 -24.46
CA GLY A 193 3.11 3.06 -25.79
C GLY A 193 2.87 1.58 -26.07
N ARG A 194 2.43 0.81 -25.06
CA ARG A 194 2.09 -0.62 -25.17
C ARG A 194 0.58 -0.88 -25.20
N SER A 195 -0.22 0.11 -24.87
CA SER A 195 -1.71 0.10 -24.94
C SER A 195 -2.19 0.56 -26.30
#